data_31593b29ff84f8f660a5e0decccc8bee
#
_entry.id   31593b29ff84f8f660a5e0decccc8bee
#
_cell.length_a   1.000
_cell.length_b   1.000
_cell.length_c   1.000
_cell.angle_alpha   90.00
_cell.angle_beta   90.00
_cell.angle_gamma   90.00
#
_symmetry.space_group_name_H-M   'P 1'
#
loop_
_entity.id
_entity.type
_entity.pdbx_description
1 polymer ?
#
loop_
_entity_poly.entity_id
_entity_poly.type
_entity_poly.pdbx_seq_one_letter_code
_entity_poly.pdbx_strand_id
1 'polypeptide(L)'
;MKWFTFSLFAIFMFVISSCNHRQSAYKSYEDYPAYVGDDLGVTVADGKTCFVLWTPTAEAVQIRIYDNGENGDPERIITMDKDVDTGVFRAVVSEELYGKYYTYRILKDEKWLSETPGIWAKAVGVNGNRGAIIRMQDTDPEGWDKDIRPPLKNFTDIILYEMHYRDFSIDSTSGIKNKGKFLALTERGTVNPEGLKTGIDHLKELGITHVHLLPSFDFGSIDETKLYENI
;
A
#
# COMPACT_ATOMS: atom_id res chain seq x y z
N MET A 1 -77.09 -8.75 39.87
CA MET A 1 -75.64 -8.71 40.03
C MET A 1 -75.01 -9.01 38.72
N LYS A 2 -74.64 -7.95 37.95
CA LYS A 2 -74.04 -8.07 36.60
C LYS A 2 -72.56 -7.76 36.68
N TRP A 3 -71.73 -8.69 36.33
CA TRP A 3 -70.28 -8.52 36.26
C TRP A 3 -69.89 -7.94 34.90
N PHE A 4 -69.24 -6.80 34.89
CA PHE A 4 -68.62 -6.21 33.72
C PHE A 4 -67.16 -6.65 33.70
N THR A 5 -66.79 -7.42 32.69
CA THR A 5 -65.38 -7.74 32.38
C THR A 5 -64.82 -6.67 31.45
N PHE A 6 -63.87 -5.89 31.95
CA PHE A 6 -63.09 -4.93 31.16
C PHE A 6 -61.98 -5.72 30.44
N SER A 7 -62.04 -5.82 29.13
CA SER A 7 -60.98 -6.35 28.29
C SER A 7 -59.99 -5.26 27.94
N LEU A 8 -58.80 -5.36 28.47
CA LEU A 8 -57.70 -4.39 28.20
C LEU A 8 -57.01 -4.84 26.89
N PHE A 9 -57.27 -4.13 25.79
CA PHE A 9 -56.56 -4.30 24.52
C PHE A 9 -55.27 -3.52 24.61
N ALA A 10 -54.14 -4.21 24.85
CA ALA A 10 -52.80 -3.65 24.75
C ALA A 10 -52.43 -3.51 23.27
N ILE A 11 -52.45 -2.30 22.73
CA ILE A 11 -51.92 -1.97 21.40
C ILE A 11 -50.39 -1.97 21.50
N PHE A 12 -49.75 -2.98 20.99
CA PHE A 12 -48.28 -3.05 20.80
C PHE A 12 -47.94 -2.20 19.58
N MET A 13 -47.53 -0.95 19.81
CA MET A 13 -46.97 -0.11 18.73
C MET A 13 -45.59 -0.65 18.37
N PHE A 14 -45.49 -1.38 17.25
CA PHE A 14 -44.20 -1.69 16.62
C PHE A 14 -43.66 -0.40 16.01
N VAL A 15 -42.72 0.25 16.72
CA VAL A 15 -41.88 1.28 16.08
C VAL A 15 -40.94 0.58 15.14
N ILE A 16 -41.32 0.52 13.86
CA ILE A 16 -40.41 0.13 12.80
C ILE A 16 -39.42 1.31 12.66
N SER A 17 -38.27 1.18 13.29
CA SER A 17 -37.13 2.06 13.03
C SER A 17 -36.69 1.81 11.59
N SER A 18 -37.25 2.56 10.67
CA SER A 18 -36.82 2.59 9.28
C SER A 18 -35.41 3.19 9.28
N CYS A 19 -34.40 2.37 9.19
CA CYS A 19 -33.09 2.83 8.77
C CYS A 19 -33.26 3.41 7.37
N ASN A 20 -33.42 4.71 7.28
CA ASN A 20 -33.34 5.43 6.01
C ASN A 20 -31.90 5.27 5.49
N HIS A 21 -31.65 4.22 4.73
CA HIS A 21 -30.48 4.14 3.87
C HIS A 21 -30.62 5.26 2.84
N ARG A 22 -29.91 6.36 3.09
CA ARG A 22 -29.85 7.45 2.12
C ARG A 22 -29.20 6.87 0.86
N GLN A 23 -30.01 6.69 -0.18
CA GLN A 23 -29.51 6.22 -1.48
C GLN A 23 -28.71 7.35 -2.13
N SER A 24 -27.54 7.01 -2.69
CA SER A 24 -26.76 7.97 -3.46
C SER A 24 -27.58 8.55 -4.62
N ALA A 25 -27.43 9.85 -4.85
CA ALA A 25 -28.02 10.51 -6.03
C ALA A 25 -27.30 10.12 -7.33
N TYR A 26 -26.09 9.57 -7.24
CA TYR A 26 -25.24 9.22 -8.38
C TYR A 26 -25.46 7.77 -8.81
N LYS A 27 -25.45 7.54 -10.13
CA LYS A 27 -25.74 6.23 -10.73
C LYS A 27 -24.54 5.56 -11.37
N SER A 28 -23.59 6.34 -11.82
CA SER A 28 -22.37 5.84 -12.47
C SER A 28 -21.13 6.40 -11.77
N TYR A 29 -19.99 5.84 -12.09
CA TYR A 29 -18.70 6.29 -11.55
C TYR A 29 -18.41 7.76 -11.91
N GLU A 30 -18.73 8.15 -13.12
CA GLU A 30 -18.46 9.47 -13.68
C GLU A 30 -19.34 10.57 -13.06
N ASP A 31 -20.47 10.19 -12.46
CA ASP A 31 -21.37 11.13 -11.81
C ASP A 31 -20.84 11.61 -10.44
N TYR A 32 -19.97 10.81 -9.80
CA TYR A 32 -19.43 11.16 -8.51
C TYR A 32 -18.42 12.30 -8.61
N PRO A 33 -18.42 13.24 -7.65
CA PRO A 33 -17.40 14.27 -7.60
C PRO A 33 -16.02 13.65 -7.35
N ALA A 34 -14.98 14.26 -7.91
CA ALA A 34 -13.62 13.89 -7.56
C ALA A 34 -13.41 14.09 -6.06
N TYR A 35 -12.88 13.07 -5.39
CA TYR A 35 -12.51 13.20 -3.99
C TYR A 35 -11.25 14.05 -3.86
N VAL A 36 -11.33 15.14 -3.09
CA VAL A 36 -10.25 16.12 -2.90
C VAL A 36 -9.53 15.99 -1.55
N GLY A 37 -9.88 14.97 -0.74
CA GLY A 37 -9.18 14.67 0.52
C GLY A 37 -7.80 14.05 0.27
N ASP A 38 -6.93 14.18 1.25
CA ASP A 38 -5.54 13.68 1.26
C ASP A 38 -5.35 12.46 2.18
N ASP A 39 -6.46 11.87 2.64
CA ASP A 39 -6.51 10.83 3.67
C ASP A 39 -6.75 9.41 3.14
N LEU A 40 -6.74 9.21 1.80
CA LEU A 40 -6.94 7.87 1.22
C LEU A 40 -5.83 6.90 1.63
N GLY A 41 -6.22 5.66 1.86
CA GLY A 41 -5.34 4.57 2.29
C GLY A 41 -5.45 4.29 3.78
N VAL A 42 -4.32 3.98 4.42
CA VAL A 42 -4.26 3.65 5.85
C VAL A 42 -3.40 4.66 6.58
N THR A 43 -3.94 5.19 7.66
CA THR A 43 -3.25 6.13 8.56
C THR A 43 -3.35 5.64 9.99
N VAL A 44 -2.22 5.68 10.71
CA VAL A 44 -2.16 5.35 12.14
C VAL A 44 -1.78 6.62 12.89
N ALA A 45 -2.67 7.07 13.78
CA ALA A 45 -2.48 8.25 14.59
C ALA A 45 -3.37 8.18 15.86
N ASP A 46 -2.93 8.83 16.92
CA ASP A 46 -3.68 9.00 18.18
C ASP A 46 -4.23 7.67 18.75
N GLY A 47 -3.43 6.60 18.69
CA GLY A 47 -3.81 5.28 19.18
C GLY A 47 -4.86 4.56 18.32
N LYS A 48 -5.07 5.01 17.08
CA LYS A 48 -6.09 4.47 16.17
C LYS A 48 -5.50 4.18 14.80
N THR A 49 -6.13 3.25 14.09
CA THR A 49 -5.88 2.98 12.67
C THR A 49 -7.12 3.34 11.86
N CYS A 50 -6.97 4.26 10.92
CA CYS A 50 -8.03 4.71 10.02
C CYS A 50 -7.79 4.13 8.63
N PHE A 51 -8.85 3.57 8.05
CA PHE A 51 -8.88 3.05 6.68
C PHE A 51 -9.83 3.89 5.86
N VAL A 52 -9.37 4.39 4.72
CA VAL A 52 -10.16 5.24 3.82
C VAL A 52 -10.00 4.75 2.40
N LEU A 53 -11.11 4.43 1.75
CA LEU A 53 -11.14 3.93 0.38
C LEU A 53 -12.19 4.67 -0.44
N TRP A 54 -11.79 5.25 -1.56
CA TRP A 54 -12.74 5.79 -2.53
C TRP A 54 -13.10 4.71 -3.56
N THR A 55 -14.34 4.28 -3.52
CA THR A 55 -14.91 3.29 -4.45
C THR A 55 -16.42 3.55 -4.58
N PRO A 56 -16.79 4.63 -5.28
CA PRO A 56 -18.12 5.22 -5.20
C PRO A 56 -19.25 4.29 -5.62
N THR A 57 -19.00 3.41 -6.59
CA THR A 57 -20.03 2.48 -7.11
C THR A 57 -20.13 1.17 -6.32
N ALA A 58 -19.31 0.98 -5.27
CA ALA A 58 -19.40 -0.20 -4.41
C ALA A 58 -20.66 -0.16 -3.54
N GLU A 59 -21.26 -1.32 -3.33
CA GLU A 59 -22.42 -1.52 -2.44
C GLU A 59 -21.96 -1.62 -0.99
N ALA A 60 -20.88 -2.35 -0.75
CA ALA A 60 -20.25 -2.50 0.57
C ALA A 60 -18.75 -2.73 0.42
N VAL A 61 -18.00 -2.41 1.48
CA VAL A 61 -16.57 -2.70 1.59
C VAL A 61 -16.30 -3.32 2.96
N GLN A 62 -15.48 -4.35 2.96
CA GLN A 62 -14.92 -4.95 4.16
C GLN A 62 -13.41 -4.76 4.16
N ILE A 63 -12.86 -4.44 5.34
CA ILE A 63 -11.44 -4.59 5.62
C ILE A 63 -11.26 -5.95 6.26
N ARG A 64 -10.22 -6.66 5.84
CA ARG A 64 -9.75 -7.90 6.44
C ARG A 64 -8.37 -7.66 7.01
N ILE A 65 -8.17 -7.96 8.28
CA ILE A 65 -6.90 -7.75 9.01
C ILE A 65 -6.27 -9.11 9.24
N TYR A 66 -4.96 -9.20 8.98
CA TYR A 66 -4.17 -10.42 9.03
C TYR A 66 -2.93 -10.25 9.90
N ASP A 67 -2.46 -11.34 10.46
CA ASP A 67 -1.24 -11.37 11.26
C ASP A 67 0.03 -11.40 10.41
N ASN A 68 -0.05 -11.92 9.20
CA ASN A 68 1.10 -12.00 8.30
C ASN A 68 0.78 -11.59 6.85
N GLY A 69 1.83 -11.37 6.04
CA GLY A 69 1.74 -10.85 4.68
C GLY A 69 1.51 -11.88 3.58
N GLU A 70 1.46 -13.18 3.90
CA GLU A 70 1.46 -14.24 2.90
C GLU A 70 0.16 -15.05 2.88
N ASN A 71 -0.18 -15.69 4.00
CA ASN A 71 -1.23 -16.70 4.07
C ASN A 71 -2.07 -16.59 5.36
N GLY A 72 -2.97 -17.55 5.57
CA GLY A 72 -3.87 -17.60 6.73
C GLY A 72 -5.15 -16.79 6.57
N ASP A 73 -6.11 -17.09 7.44
CA ASP A 73 -7.39 -16.42 7.50
C ASP A 73 -7.29 -15.05 8.17
N PRO A 74 -8.21 -14.13 7.90
CA PRO A 74 -8.23 -12.84 8.58
C PRO A 74 -8.56 -13.01 10.07
N GLU A 75 -7.81 -12.34 10.93
CA GLU A 75 -8.13 -12.26 12.36
C GLU A 75 -9.42 -11.48 12.61
N ARG A 76 -9.66 -10.47 11.79
CA ARG A 76 -10.84 -9.61 11.90
C ARG A 76 -11.36 -9.21 10.52
N ILE A 77 -12.68 -9.08 10.43
CA ILE A 77 -13.38 -8.52 9.28
C ILE A 77 -14.23 -7.35 9.79
N ILE A 78 -14.05 -6.19 9.20
CA ILE A 78 -14.70 -4.95 9.60
C ILE A 78 -15.42 -4.37 8.38
N THR A 79 -16.72 -4.12 8.50
CA THR A 79 -17.46 -3.42 7.46
C THR A 79 -17.18 -1.93 7.56
N MET A 80 -16.93 -1.28 6.42
CA MET A 80 -16.69 0.15 6.33
C MET A 80 -17.99 0.91 6.13
N ASP A 81 -18.06 2.11 6.69
CA ASP A 81 -19.17 3.03 6.52
C ASP A 81 -18.99 3.83 5.22
N LYS A 82 -20.05 3.90 4.41
CA LYS A 82 -20.09 4.64 3.15
C LYS A 82 -20.60 6.07 3.37
N ASP A 83 -19.83 7.04 2.96
CA ASP A 83 -20.33 8.37 2.66
C ASP A 83 -20.93 8.35 1.24
N VAL A 84 -22.25 8.46 1.16
CA VAL A 84 -23.00 8.35 -0.10
C VAL A 84 -22.83 9.55 -1.03
N ASP A 85 -22.43 10.68 -0.48
CA ASP A 85 -22.28 11.93 -1.24
C ASP A 85 -20.91 11.98 -1.94
N THR A 86 -19.87 11.38 -1.33
CA THR A 86 -18.51 11.35 -1.89
C THR A 86 -18.11 9.99 -2.47
N GLY A 87 -18.80 8.92 -2.08
CA GLY A 87 -18.44 7.56 -2.45
C GLY A 87 -17.22 7.01 -1.70
N VAL A 88 -16.82 7.67 -0.61
CA VAL A 88 -15.72 7.25 0.25
C VAL A 88 -16.23 6.29 1.32
N PHE A 89 -15.49 5.22 1.53
CA PHE A 89 -15.69 4.29 2.64
C PHE A 89 -14.67 4.54 3.73
N ARG A 90 -15.10 4.49 5.00
CA ARG A 90 -14.25 4.71 6.16
C ARG A 90 -14.46 3.65 7.22
N ALA A 91 -13.37 3.28 7.90
CA ALA A 91 -13.43 2.54 9.16
C ALA A 91 -12.33 3.02 10.09
N VAL A 92 -12.60 2.99 11.38
CA VAL A 92 -11.66 3.35 12.43
C VAL A 92 -11.56 2.20 13.42
N VAL A 93 -10.34 1.75 13.66
CA VAL A 93 -10.01 0.74 14.67
C VAL A 93 -9.33 1.47 15.84
N SER A 94 -9.85 1.28 17.06
CA SER A 94 -9.36 1.99 18.26
C SER A 94 -8.08 1.35 18.82
N GLU A 95 -7.12 1.06 17.93
CA GLU A 95 -5.78 0.56 18.24
C GLU A 95 -4.82 0.85 17.08
N GLU A 96 -3.52 0.87 17.35
CA GLU A 96 -2.47 0.97 16.35
C GLU A 96 -2.15 -0.42 15.79
N LEU A 97 -2.41 -0.63 14.51
CA LEU A 97 -2.22 -1.92 13.85
C LEU A 97 -0.86 -2.06 13.15
N TYR A 98 0.17 -1.36 13.63
CA TYR A 98 1.51 -1.55 13.10
C TYR A 98 1.96 -3.02 13.14
N GLY A 99 2.58 -3.49 12.07
CA GLY A 99 3.02 -4.87 11.90
C GLY A 99 1.94 -5.83 11.42
N LYS A 100 0.68 -5.39 11.36
CA LYS A 100 -0.42 -6.16 10.77
C LYS A 100 -0.52 -5.91 9.26
N TYR A 101 -1.27 -6.78 8.59
CA TYR A 101 -1.55 -6.68 7.17
C TYR A 101 -3.05 -6.53 6.94
N TYR A 102 -3.42 -6.02 5.77
CA TYR A 102 -4.82 -5.80 5.45
C TYR A 102 -5.12 -6.04 3.97
N THR A 103 -6.39 -6.30 3.69
CA THR A 103 -6.97 -6.21 2.35
C THR A 103 -8.33 -5.53 2.43
N TYR A 104 -8.74 -4.96 1.30
CA TYR A 104 -10.13 -4.58 1.06
C TYR A 104 -10.82 -5.69 0.27
N ARG A 105 -12.08 -5.95 0.59
CA ARG A 105 -12.98 -6.76 -0.19
C ARG A 105 -14.20 -5.94 -0.53
N ILE A 106 -14.53 -5.83 -1.81
CA ILE A 106 -15.52 -4.91 -2.35
C ILE A 106 -16.71 -5.71 -2.86
N LEU A 107 -17.92 -5.33 -2.46
CA LEU A 107 -19.19 -5.84 -3.00
C LEU A 107 -19.62 -4.93 -4.15
N LYS A 108 -19.79 -5.51 -5.32
CA LYS A 108 -20.27 -4.81 -6.51
C LYS A 108 -21.10 -5.78 -7.37
N ASP A 109 -22.24 -5.32 -7.87
CA ASP A 109 -23.19 -6.12 -8.67
C ASP A 109 -23.52 -7.44 -7.97
N GLU A 110 -23.86 -7.34 -6.67
CA GLU A 110 -24.18 -8.46 -5.77
C GLU A 110 -23.06 -9.51 -5.62
N LYS A 111 -21.82 -9.19 -6.04
CA LYS A 111 -20.66 -10.09 -5.95
C LYS A 111 -19.52 -9.50 -5.16
N TRP A 112 -19.00 -10.28 -4.25
CA TRP A 112 -17.75 -9.96 -3.59
C TRP A 112 -16.57 -10.18 -4.56
N LEU A 113 -15.86 -9.11 -4.89
CA LEU A 113 -14.65 -9.16 -5.71
C LEU A 113 -13.50 -9.82 -4.95
N SER A 114 -12.40 -10.09 -5.65
CA SER A 114 -11.15 -10.55 -5.04
C SER A 114 -10.61 -9.51 -4.06
N GLU A 115 -9.83 -9.98 -3.11
CA GLU A 115 -9.16 -9.11 -2.16
C GLU A 115 -8.06 -8.28 -2.82
N THR A 116 -7.83 -7.08 -2.31
CA THR A 116 -6.79 -6.16 -2.81
C THR A 116 -6.24 -5.30 -1.66
N PRO A 117 -4.94 -4.99 -1.64
CA PRO A 117 -4.38 -4.03 -0.70
C PRO A 117 -4.80 -2.58 -0.99
N GLY A 118 -5.36 -2.34 -2.19
CA GLY A 118 -5.67 -1.01 -2.68
C GLY A 118 -4.45 -0.26 -3.22
N ILE A 119 -4.70 0.76 -4.04
CA ILE A 119 -3.64 1.53 -4.74
C ILE A 119 -2.84 2.47 -3.81
N TRP A 120 -3.31 2.68 -2.59
CA TRP A 120 -2.69 3.55 -1.60
C TRP A 120 -1.87 2.79 -0.54
N ALA A 121 -1.62 1.50 -0.76
CA ALA A 121 -0.76 0.72 0.12
C ALA A 121 0.67 1.27 0.08
N LYS A 122 1.23 1.64 1.24
CA LYS A 122 2.60 2.17 1.36
C LYS A 122 3.66 1.07 1.38
N ALA A 123 3.26 -0.12 1.79
CA ALA A 123 4.06 -1.34 1.76
C ALA A 123 3.12 -2.52 1.59
N VAL A 124 3.67 -3.63 1.11
CA VAL A 124 2.89 -4.85 0.85
C VAL A 124 3.63 -6.08 1.38
N GLY A 125 2.88 -7.15 1.61
CA GLY A 125 3.39 -8.47 1.89
C GLY A 125 3.74 -9.23 0.60
N VAL A 126 3.98 -10.52 0.75
CA VAL A 126 4.41 -11.43 -0.32
C VAL A 126 3.50 -11.34 -1.55
N ASN A 127 4.11 -11.24 -2.73
CA ASN A 127 3.45 -11.09 -4.03
C ASN A 127 2.49 -9.90 -4.12
N GLY A 128 2.62 -8.89 -3.26
CA GLY A 128 1.77 -7.73 -3.25
C GLY A 128 0.31 -7.97 -2.84
N ASN A 129 -0.02 -9.14 -2.30
CA ASN A 129 -1.40 -9.56 -2.06
C ASN A 129 -2.07 -8.85 -0.87
N ARG A 130 -1.30 -8.42 0.13
CA ARG A 130 -1.78 -7.74 1.34
C ARG A 130 -1.03 -6.44 1.55
N GLY A 131 -1.73 -5.38 1.90
CA GLY A 131 -1.08 -4.15 2.37
C GLY A 131 -0.48 -4.35 3.75
N ALA A 132 0.71 -3.83 3.98
CA ALA A 132 1.37 -3.84 5.29
C ALA A 132 1.18 -2.49 5.99
N ILE A 133 0.83 -2.53 7.28
CA ILE A 133 0.69 -1.33 8.11
C ILE A 133 2.02 -1.09 8.81
N ILE A 134 2.79 -0.15 8.28
CA ILE A 134 4.15 0.13 8.75
C ILE A 134 4.28 1.55 9.26
N ARG A 135 5.23 1.75 10.17
CA ARG A 135 5.71 3.09 10.53
C ARG A 135 6.87 3.42 9.60
N MET A 136 6.68 4.45 8.75
CA MET A 136 7.68 4.80 7.73
C MET A 136 9.07 5.08 8.30
N GLN A 137 9.15 5.68 9.50
CA GLN A 137 10.41 5.94 10.17
C GLN A 137 11.20 4.67 10.52
N ASP A 138 10.51 3.54 10.72
CA ASP A 138 11.16 2.26 11.04
C ASP A 138 11.83 1.65 9.80
N THR A 139 11.59 2.19 8.60
CA THR A 139 12.20 1.77 7.34
C THR A 139 13.47 2.54 6.99
N ASP A 140 13.78 3.59 7.72
CA ASP A 140 14.94 4.40 7.49
C ASP A 140 16.23 3.62 7.84
N PRO A 141 17.22 3.55 6.94
CA PRO A 141 18.48 2.91 7.25
C PRO A 141 19.29 3.72 8.27
N GLU A 142 20.24 3.07 8.93
CA GLU A 142 21.14 3.73 9.87
C GLU A 142 21.84 4.94 9.23
N GLY A 143 21.77 6.10 9.87
CA GLY A 143 22.37 7.34 9.41
C GLY A 143 21.54 8.12 8.38
N TRP A 144 20.32 7.70 8.07
CA TRP A 144 19.42 8.39 7.13
C TRP A 144 19.17 9.86 7.53
N ASP A 145 19.05 10.11 8.83
CA ASP A 145 18.90 11.45 9.41
C ASP A 145 20.09 12.39 9.16
N LYS A 146 21.25 11.82 8.82
CA LYS A 146 22.49 12.54 8.52
C LYS A 146 22.80 12.62 7.02
N ASP A 147 21.97 11.97 6.20
CA ASP A 147 22.16 12.01 4.75
C ASP A 147 21.82 13.39 4.21
N ILE A 148 22.80 14.01 3.58
CA ILE A 148 22.69 15.37 3.03
C ILE A 148 22.76 15.27 1.51
N ARG A 149 21.73 15.77 0.85
CA ARG A 149 21.71 15.89 -0.60
C ARG A 149 22.92 16.72 -1.07
N PRO A 150 23.77 16.22 -1.98
CA PRO A 150 24.84 17.00 -2.57
C PRO A 150 24.30 18.30 -3.18
N PRO A 151 24.95 19.45 -2.94
CA PRO A 151 24.47 20.72 -3.47
C PRO A 151 24.59 20.74 -4.99
N LEU A 152 23.52 21.11 -5.67
CA LEU A 152 23.50 21.38 -7.10
C LEU A 152 23.50 22.90 -7.32
N LYS A 153 24.55 23.43 -7.96
CA LYS A 153 24.68 24.86 -8.20
C LYS A 153 23.81 25.34 -9.35
N ASN A 154 23.85 24.63 -10.49
CA ASN A 154 23.03 24.91 -11.65
C ASN A 154 22.48 23.60 -12.23
N PHE A 155 21.30 23.62 -12.81
CA PHE A 155 20.74 22.44 -13.49
C PHE A 155 21.60 21.99 -14.70
N THR A 156 22.33 22.91 -15.32
CA THR A 156 23.25 22.62 -16.43
C THR A 156 24.50 21.87 -15.99
N ASP A 157 24.76 21.76 -14.70
CA ASP A 157 25.91 21.01 -14.16
C ASP A 157 25.58 19.51 -14.00
N ILE A 158 24.34 19.09 -14.32
CA ILE A 158 23.92 17.70 -14.23
C ILE A 158 24.57 16.90 -15.35
N ILE A 159 25.29 15.84 -14.96
CA ILE A 159 25.76 14.76 -15.84
C ILE A 159 24.98 13.51 -15.46
N LEU A 160 24.02 13.16 -16.31
CA LEU A 160 23.08 12.07 -16.06
C LEU A 160 23.59 10.77 -16.67
N TYR A 161 23.51 9.70 -15.89
CA TYR A 161 23.79 8.33 -16.34
C TYR A 161 22.56 7.46 -16.08
N GLU A 162 21.93 6.94 -17.14
CA GLU A 162 20.82 6.02 -17.04
C GLU A 162 21.33 4.59 -16.98
N MET A 163 20.78 3.78 -16.05
CA MET A 163 21.22 2.40 -15.91
C MET A 163 20.15 1.49 -15.32
N HIS A 164 20.28 0.20 -15.66
CA HIS A 164 19.51 -0.88 -15.04
C HIS A 164 20.37 -1.60 -14.00
N TYR A 165 19.81 -1.92 -12.84
CA TYR A 165 20.52 -2.56 -11.71
C TYR A 165 21.26 -3.83 -12.11
N ARG A 166 20.59 -4.70 -12.89
CA ARG A 166 21.18 -5.96 -13.34
C ARG A 166 22.35 -5.72 -14.27
N ASP A 167 22.16 -4.90 -15.29
CA ASP A 167 23.16 -4.68 -16.34
C ASP A 167 24.40 -3.96 -15.80
N PHE A 168 24.21 -3.12 -14.79
CA PHE A 168 25.30 -2.42 -14.11
C PHE A 168 26.34 -3.37 -13.48
N SER A 169 25.95 -4.57 -13.07
CA SER A 169 26.80 -5.41 -12.24
C SER A 169 26.90 -6.88 -12.65
N ILE A 170 26.06 -7.34 -13.58
CA ILE A 170 25.92 -8.77 -13.90
C ILE A 170 27.14 -9.37 -14.58
N ASP A 171 27.96 -8.56 -15.26
CA ASP A 171 29.15 -9.03 -15.95
C ASP A 171 30.09 -9.77 -14.99
N SER A 172 30.58 -10.92 -15.42
CA SER A 172 31.46 -11.78 -14.62
C SER A 172 32.76 -11.11 -14.22
N THR A 173 33.22 -10.13 -15.02
CA THR A 173 34.48 -9.40 -14.80
C THR A 173 34.29 -8.12 -13.99
N SER A 174 33.07 -7.77 -13.59
CA SER A 174 32.78 -6.51 -12.87
C SER A 174 33.47 -6.37 -11.51
N GLY A 175 33.97 -7.46 -10.93
CA GLY A 175 34.54 -7.46 -9.59
C GLY A 175 33.50 -7.26 -8.47
N ILE A 176 32.24 -7.05 -8.82
CA ILE A 176 31.12 -6.85 -7.89
C ILE A 176 30.68 -8.21 -7.34
N LYS A 177 30.39 -8.29 -6.04
CA LYS A 177 29.93 -9.52 -5.38
C LYS A 177 28.42 -9.76 -5.55
N ASN A 178 27.62 -8.71 -5.34
CA ASN A 178 26.16 -8.78 -5.44
C ASN A 178 25.68 -8.56 -6.89
N LYS A 179 26.16 -9.40 -7.81
CA LYS A 179 25.87 -9.26 -9.25
C LYS A 179 24.37 -9.29 -9.54
N GLY A 180 23.90 -8.29 -10.30
CA GLY A 180 22.51 -8.16 -10.71
C GLY A 180 21.53 -7.79 -9.60
N LYS A 181 22.02 -7.44 -8.41
CA LYS A 181 21.18 -7.11 -7.23
C LYS A 181 21.32 -5.64 -6.83
N PHE A 182 20.35 -5.12 -6.09
CA PHE A 182 20.34 -3.72 -5.60
C PHE A 182 21.60 -3.37 -4.80
N LEU A 183 22.09 -4.29 -3.98
CA LEU A 183 23.30 -4.10 -3.17
C LEU A 183 24.57 -3.86 -3.99
N ALA A 184 24.58 -4.21 -5.28
CA ALA A 184 25.72 -3.92 -6.17
C ALA A 184 26.04 -2.41 -6.23
N LEU A 185 25.03 -1.54 -6.07
CA LEU A 185 25.23 -0.08 -6.06
C LEU A 185 25.98 0.43 -4.84
N THR A 186 26.04 -0.33 -3.78
CA THR A 186 26.69 0.06 -2.52
C THR A 186 28.15 -0.39 -2.44
N GLU A 187 28.59 -1.26 -3.36
CA GLU A 187 29.94 -1.81 -3.33
C GLU A 187 30.98 -0.78 -3.81
N ARG A 188 32.07 -0.69 -3.05
CA ARG A 188 33.20 0.21 -3.32
C ARG A 188 34.47 -0.59 -3.60
N GLY A 189 35.43 0.04 -4.29
CA GLY A 189 36.75 -0.55 -4.55
C GLY A 189 36.69 -1.70 -5.54
N THR A 190 35.60 -1.85 -6.29
CA THR A 190 35.49 -2.91 -7.31
C THR A 190 36.31 -2.56 -8.55
N VAL A 191 37.00 -3.58 -9.09
CA VAL A 191 37.82 -3.47 -10.30
C VAL A 191 37.64 -4.68 -11.19
N ASN A 192 37.87 -4.50 -12.49
CA ASN A 192 37.91 -5.59 -13.45
C ASN A 192 39.28 -6.30 -13.42
N PRO A 193 39.50 -7.38 -14.16
CA PRO A 193 40.80 -8.09 -14.21
C PRO A 193 41.99 -7.23 -14.62
N GLU A 194 41.77 -6.16 -15.37
CA GLU A 194 42.82 -5.21 -15.80
C GLU A 194 43.07 -4.12 -14.74
N GLY A 195 42.40 -4.17 -13.58
CA GLY A 195 42.57 -3.22 -12.51
C GLY A 195 41.82 -1.88 -12.72
N LEU A 196 40.95 -1.79 -13.74
CA LEU A 196 40.13 -0.62 -13.97
C LEU A 196 38.93 -0.60 -13.03
N LYS A 197 38.58 0.57 -12.51
CA LYS A 197 37.43 0.73 -11.64
C LYS A 197 36.12 0.32 -12.32
N THR A 198 35.27 -0.34 -11.55
CA THR A 198 33.93 -0.72 -11.94
C THR A 198 32.91 -0.18 -10.94
N GLY A 199 31.65 -0.44 -11.19
CA GLY A 199 30.59 -0.06 -10.27
C GLY A 199 30.50 1.44 -9.99
N ILE A 200 30.14 1.79 -8.77
CA ILE A 200 29.91 3.20 -8.36
C ILE A 200 31.18 4.04 -8.42
N ASP A 201 32.35 3.43 -8.23
CA ASP A 201 33.62 4.16 -8.29
C ASP A 201 34.02 4.53 -9.71
N HIS A 202 33.59 3.75 -10.73
CA HIS A 202 33.72 4.12 -12.12
C HIS A 202 32.81 5.30 -12.47
N LEU A 203 31.54 5.31 -12.02
CA LEU A 203 30.64 6.44 -12.24
C LEU A 203 31.20 7.73 -11.66
N LYS A 204 31.82 7.68 -10.48
CA LYS A 204 32.50 8.82 -9.86
C LYS A 204 33.71 9.28 -10.69
N GLU A 205 34.48 8.38 -11.24
CA GLU A 205 35.63 8.71 -12.09
C GLU A 205 35.18 9.40 -13.39
N LEU A 206 34.03 9.00 -13.95
CA LEU A 206 33.40 9.65 -15.11
C LEU A 206 32.82 11.02 -14.77
N GLY A 207 32.76 11.42 -13.50
CA GLY A 207 32.17 12.68 -13.07
C GLY A 207 30.64 12.70 -13.12
N ILE A 208 29.98 11.54 -13.08
CA ILE A 208 28.53 11.42 -13.04
C ILE A 208 28.01 12.06 -11.75
N THR A 209 27.05 12.97 -11.91
CA THR A 209 26.42 13.67 -10.78
C THR A 209 25.08 13.06 -10.38
N HIS A 210 24.37 12.49 -11.34
CA HIS A 210 23.04 11.89 -11.15
C HIS A 210 22.94 10.56 -11.86
N VAL A 211 22.41 9.57 -11.16
CA VAL A 211 22.06 8.28 -11.75
C VAL A 211 20.55 8.22 -11.93
N HIS A 212 20.09 7.98 -13.16
CA HIS A 212 18.71 7.68 -13.47
C HIS A 212 18.54 6.18 -13.51
N LEU A 213 17.93 5.64 -12.45
CA LEU A 213 17.67 4.22 -12.37
C LEU A 213 16.44 3.87 -13.22
N LEU A 214 16.56 2.87 -14.08
CA LEU A 214 15.40 2.25 -14.72
C LEU A 214 14.46 1.71 -13.65
N PRO A 215 13.13 1.60 -13.93
CA PRO A 215 12.15 1.18 -12.93
C PRO A 215 12.57 -0.06 -12.16
N SER A 216 12.54 0.03 -10.84
CA SER A 216 12.92 -1.03 -9.90
C SER A 216 11.72 -1.62 -9.17
N PHE A 217 10.54 -1.54 -9.81
CA PHE A 217 9.34 -2.20 -9.31
C PHE A 217 9.52 -3.70 -9.40
N ASP A 218 8.88 -4.40 -8.45
CA ASP A 218 8.72 -5.82 -8.57
C ASP A 218 7.91 -6.21 -9.82
N PHE A 219 8.21 -7.37 -10.39
CA PHE A 219 7.47 -7.91 -11.54
C PHE A 219 6.36 -8.81 -11.03
N GLY A 220 5.10 -8.51 -11.36
CA GLY A 220 3.97 -9.35 -11.01
C GLY A 220 4.02 -10.78 -11.57
N SER A 221 4.97 -11.08 -12.46
CA SER A 221 5.23 -12.43 -12.95
C SER A 221 6.21 -13.24 -12.10
N ILE A 222 6.85 -12.62 -11.10
CA ILE A 222 7.77 -13.29 -10.18
C ILE A 222 6.99 -13.72 -8.95
N ASP A 223 6.98 -15.02 -8.68
CA ASP A 223 6.44 -15.58 -7.45
C ASP A 223 7.51 -15.49 -6.35
N GLU A 224 7.34 -14.57 -5.43
CA GLU A 224 8.29 -14.33 -4.33
C GLU A 224 8.44 -15.52 -3.38
N THR A 225 7.48 -16.43 -3.35
CA THR A 225 7.59 -17.66 -2.56
C THR A 225 8.60 -18.64 -3.15
N LYS A 226 9.03 -18.42 -4.40
CA LYS A 226 9.93 -19.30 -5.16
C LYS A 226 11.27 -18.66 -5.53
N LEU A 227 11.65 -17.58 -4.85
CA LEU A 227 12.89 -16.84 -5.16
C LEU A 227 14.15 -17.72 -5.11
N TYR A 228 14.15 -18.77 -4.30
CA TYR A 228 15.29 -19.68 -4.14
C TYR A 228 15.27 -20.89 -5.08
N GLU A 229 14.19 -21.10 -5.81
CA GLU A 229 14.05 -22.25 -6.74
C GLU A 229 14.65 -21.95 -8.12
N ASN A 230 14.93 -20.69 -8.42
CA ASN A 230 15.35 -20.23 -9.76
C ASN A 230 16.77 -19.63 -9.78
N ILE A 231 17.62 -19.97 -8.80
CA ILE A 231 19.03 -19.52 -8.76
C ILE A 231 19.97 -20.65 -9.15
#